data_47fff788b024c28a75164d48872d7ca7
#
_entry.id   47fff788b024c28a75164d48872d7ca7
#
_cell.length_a   1.000
_cell.length_b   1.000
_cell.length_c   1.000
_cell.angle_alpha   90.00
_cell.angle_beta   90.00
_cell.angle_gamma   90.00
#
_symmetry.space_group_name_H-M   'P 1'
#
loop_
_entity.id
_entity.type
_entity.pdbx_description
1 polymer ?
#
loop_
_entity_poly.entity_id
_entity_poly.type
_entity_poly.pdbx_seq_one_letter_code
_entity_poly.pdbx_strand_id
1 'polypeptide(L)'
;MIQVKPRFQSFEEYLSYDDGTNQLYELFNGELIEVPIESGSNVQIANRLFLIFALLLGTDRVRGHGLELEVNGEPRNRYPDLTILREEHIELLAKRNTIRLTMPPPLLVVEVVSPGELQRNRDYIAKRTQYQDCGISEYWIIDPNTQTILVLELRESIYTEAGSFSGKEQIVSPQFKELNLTAAQIFTSTNQEI
;
A
#
# COMPACT_ATOMS: atom_id res chain seq x y z
N MET A 1 16.54 -7.40 33.21
CA MET A 1 15.07 -7.34 33.32
C MET A 1 14.52 -7.88 31.98
N ILE A 2 13.69 -8.93 32.03
CA ILE A 2 13.01 -9.42 30.83
C ILE A 2 11.88 -8.41 30.56
N GLN A 3 12.02 -7.63 29.50
CA GLN A 3 10.97 -6.73 29.06
C GLN A 3 9.85 -7.59 28.45
N VAL A 4 8.77 -7.77 29.18
CA VAL A 4 7.58 -8.47 28.67
C VAL A 4 7.00 -7.58 27.58
N LYS A 5 7.04 -8.05 26.31
CA LYS A 5 6.38 -7.31 25.22
C LYS A 5 4.88 -7.25 25.50
N PRO A 6 4.24 -6.08 25.27
CA PRO A 6 2.78 -5.96 25.43
C PRO A 6 2.07 -6.91 24.48
N ARG A 7 0.93 -7.46 24.92
CA ARG A 7 0.06 -8.29 24.11
C ARG A 7 -1.34 -7.67 24.08
N PHE A 8 -1.80 -7.38 22.89
CA PHE A 8 -3.05 -6.66 22.64
C PHE A 8 -4.20 -7.62 22.36
N GLN A 9 -5.35 -7.36 22.98
CA GLN A 9 -6.57 -8.14 22.78
C GLN A 9 -7.41 -7.59 21.62
N SER A 10 -7.26 -6.30 21.32
CA SER A 10 -8.00 -5.63 20.26
C SER A 10 -7.13 -4.65 19.47
N PHE A 11 -7.60 -4.23 18.29
CA PHE A 11 -6.94 -3.19 17.53
C PHE A 11 -7.06 -1.82 18.21
N GLU A 12 -8.12 -1.58 18.97
CA GLU A 12 -8.33 -0.37 19.79
C GLU A 12 -7.27 -0.23 20.89
N GLU A 13 -6.93 -1.32 21.57
CA GLU A 13 -5.84 -1.31 22.56
C GLU A 13 -4.51 -0.98 21.90
N TYR A 14 -4.22 -1.58 20.74
CA TYR A 14 -3.03 -1.28 19.95
C TYR A 14 -3.00 0.19 19.53
N LEU A 15 -4.10 0.75 19.03
CA LEU A 15 -4.15 2.16 18.62
C LEU A 15 -3.91 3.17 19.75
N SER A 16 -4.18 2.77 20.99
CA SER A 16 -3.92 3.60 22.19
C SER A 16 -2.53 3.40 22.76
N TYR A 17 -1.77 2.44 22.25
CA TYR A 17 -0.41 2.17 22.70
C TYR A 17 0.58 3.19 22.11
N ASP A 18 1.47 3.68 22.98
CA ASP A 18 2.57 4.55 22.63
C ASP A 18 3.82 4.05 23.37
N ASP A 19 4.82 3.63 22.62
CA ASP A 19 6.12 3.21 23.18
C ASP A 19 7.15 4.35 23.22
N GLY A 20 6.74 5.57 22.84
CA GLY A 20 7.58 6.75 22.76
C GLY A 20 8.52 6.76 21.56
N THR A 21 8.30 5.87 20.58
CA THR A 21 9.06 5.78 19.32
C THR A 21 8.18 6.15 18.12
N ASN A 22 8.81 6.35 16.95
CA ASN A 22 8.10 6.49 15.67
C ASN A 22 8.15 5.19 14.85
N GLN A 23 8.38 4.05 15.50
CA GLN A 23 8.47 2.76 14.86
C GLN A 23 7.10 2.30 14.37
N LEU A 24 7.04 1.75 13.16
CA LEU A 24 5.83 1.15 12.62
C LEU A 24 5.74 -0.32 13.00
N TYR A 25 4.57 -0.76 13.41
CA TYR A 25 4.32 -2.14 13.82
C TYR A 25 3.10 -2.73 13.12
N GLU A 26 3.22 -3.95 12.63
CA GLU A 26 2.08 -4.79 12.30
C GLU A 26 1.64 -5.56 13.56
N LEU A 27 0.34 -5.56 13.85
CA LEU A 27 -0.26 -6.31 14.95
C LEU A 27 -0.58 -7.73 14.47
N PHE A 28 0.22 -8.70 14.87
CA PHE A 28 0.07 -10.10 14.49
C PHE A 28 -0.21 -10.95 15.72
N ASN A 29 -1.37 -11.59 15.78
CA ASN A 29 -1.78 -12.46 16.91
C ASN A 29 -1.59 -11.80 18.29
N GLY A 30 -1.89 -10.49 18.36
CA GLY A 30 -1.76 -9.68 19.58
C GLY A 30 -0.33 -9.22 19.90
N GLU A 31 0.66 -9.51 19.07
CA GLU A 31 2.06 -9.11 19.24
C GLU A 31 2.47 -8.06 18.20
N LEU A 32 3.38 -7.16 18.61
CA LEU A 32 3.93 -6.16 17.71
C LEU A 32 5.09 -6.75 16.90
N ILE A 33 4.94 -6.74 15.60
CA ILE A 33 5.99 -7.10 14.63
C ILE A 33 6.47 -5.81 13.98
N GLU A 34 7.73 -5.51 14.16
CA GLU A 34 8.35 -4.32 13.57
C GLU A 34 8.32 -4.39 12.04
N VAL A 35 7.86 -3.30 11.41
CA VAL A 35 7.86 -3.20 9.96
C VAL A 35 9.31 -2.99 9.48
N PRO A 36 9.83 -3.84 8.60
CA PRO A 36 11.20 -3.71 8.14
C PRO A 36 11.41 -2.45 7.31
N ILE A 37 12.64 -1.94 7.30
CA ILE A 37 13.02 -0.80 6.46
C ILE A 37 12.97 -1.23 5.00
N GLU A 38 12.31 -0.41 4.16
CA GLU A 38 12.23 -0.63 2.72
C GLU A 38 13.57 -0.38 2.01
N SER A 39 13.76 -1.05 0.87
CA SER A 39 14.94 -0.81 0.02
C SER A 39 14.86 0.57 -0.65
N GLY A 40 16.00 1.22 -0.85
CA GLY A 40 16.05 2.52 -1.54
C GLY A 40 15.46 2.48 -2.95
N SER A 41 15.55 1.36 -3.66
CA SER A 41 14.94 1.19 -4.99
C SER A 41 13.42 1.14 -4.93
N ASN A 42 12.85 0.42 -3.95
CA ASN A 42 11.39 0.37 -3.76
C ASN A 42 10.84 1.74 -3.40
N VAL A 43 11.51 2.45 -2.48
CA VAL A 43 11.16 3.83 -2.11
C VAL A 43 11.19 4.75 -3.32
N GLN A 44 12.18 4.63 -4.22
CA GLN A 44 12.22 5.44 -5.45
C GLN A 44 11.03 5.18 -6.37
N ILE A 45 10.63 3.92 -6.54
CA ILE A 45 9.46 3.54 -7.34
C ILE A 45 8.19 4.15 -6.73
N ALA A 46 7.99 3.95 -5.42
CA ALA A 46 6.85 4.51 -4.70
C ALA A 46 6.79 6.04 -4.79
N ASN A 47 7.93 6.74 -4.65
CA ASN A 47 8.02 8.19 -4.75
C ASN A 47 7.70 8.73 -6.16
N ARG A 48 8.06 8.00 -7.22
CA ARG A 48 7.66 8.39 -8.58
C ARG A 48 6.15 8.33 -8.75
N LEU A 49 5.54 7.25 -8.30
CA LEU A 49 4.09 7.12 -8.32
C LEU A 49 3.42 8.17 -7.46
N PHE A 50 3.95 8.44 -6.27
CA PHE A 50 3.46 9.51 -5.41
C PHE A 50 3.42 10.85 -6.17
N LEU A 51 4.50 11.22 -6.83
CA LEU A 51 4.57 12.47 -7.61
C LEU A 51 3.54 12.49 -8.75
N ILE A 52 3.42 11.41 -9.50
CA ILE A 52 2.47 11.28 -10.62
C ILE A 52 1.04 11.44 -10.13
N PHE A 53 0.65 10.70 -9.10
CA PHE A 53 -0.70 10.79 -8.55
C PHE A 53 -0.97 12.13 -7.83
N ALA A 54 0.05 12.72 -7.19
CA ALA A 54 -0.08 14.03 -6.56
C ALA A 54 -0.31 15.15 -7.60
N LEU A 55 0.32 15.06 -8.77
CA LEU A 55 0.08 15.98 -9.88
C LEU A 55 -1.33 15.79 -10.48
N LEU A 56 -1.85 14.58 -10.50
CA LEU A 56 -3.18 14.26 -11.03
C LEU A 56 -4.32 14.63 -10.05
N LEU A 57 -4.15 14.37 -8.75
CA LEU A 57 -5.23 14.38 -7.76
C LEU A 57 -5.05 15.42 -6.64
N GLY A 58 -3.88 16.05 -6.56
CA GLY A 58 -3.48 16.85 -5.41
C GLY A 58 -2.78 16.01 -4.32
N THR A 59 -1.88 16.64 -3.56
CA THR A 59 -1.06 16.00 -2.52
C THR A 59 -1.90 15.43 -1.37
N ASP A 60 -3.05 16.03 -1.08
CA ASP A 60 -3.91 15.63 0.03
C ASP A 60 -4.57 14.26 -0.18
N ARG A 61 -4.64 13.81 -1.43
CA ARG A 61 -5.22 12.54 -1.84
C ARG A 61 -4.22 11.39 -1.91
N VAL A 62 -2.93 11.64 -1.72
CA VAL A 62 -1.87 10.64 -1.85
C VAL A 62 -1.15 10.44 -0.53
N ARG A 63 -0.96 9.21 -0.13
CA ARG A 63 -0.16 8.84 1.04
C ARG A 63 0.88 7.80 0.64
N GLY A 64 2.12 8.09 1.02
CA GLY A 64 3.22 7.13 0.93
C GLY A 64 3.25 6.17 2.11
N HIS A 65 4.35 5.45 2.24
CA HIS A 65 4.64 4.56 3.37
C HIS A 65 4.50 5.32 4.70
N GLY A 66 3.76 4.71 5.65
CA GLY A 66 3.40 5.35 6.93
C GLY A 66 1.91 5.62 7.10
N LEU A 67 1.08 5.47 6.04
CA LEU A 67 -0.35 5.27 6.21
C LEU A 67 -0.58 3.88 6.78
N GLU A 68 -1.27 3.80 7.89
CA GLU A 68 -1.74 2.54 8.46
C GLU A 68 -3.12 2.17 7.91
N LEU A 69 -3.26 0.94 7.47
CA LEU A 69 -4.52 0.40 6.98
C LEU A 69 -4.94 -0.77 7.87
N GLU A 70 -6.03 -0.61 8.63
CA GLU A 70 -6.64 -1.72 9.37
C GLU A 70 -7.22 -2.73 8.36
N VAL A 71 -6.91 -4.01 8.55
CA VAL A 71 -7.35 -5.09 7.65
C VAL A 71 -7.94 -6.25 8.44
N ASN A 72 -8.72 -7.09 7.75
CA ASN A 72 -9.22 -8.33 8.30
C ASN A 72 -8.13 -9.41 8.34
N GLY A 73 -8.21 -10.31 9.33
CA GLY A 73 -7.26 -11.41 9.50
C GLY A 73 -5.98 -10.99 10.21
N GLU A 74 -4.87 -11.67 9.89
CA GLU A 74 -3.57 -11.44 10.51
C GLU A 74 -2.49 -11.18 9.46
N PRO A 75 -1.61 -10.18 9.69
CA PRO A 75 -1.71 -9.16 10.75
C PRO A 75 -2.95 -8.27 10.56
N ARG A 76 -3.33 -7.54 11.62
CA ARG A 76 -4.54 -6.73 11.64
C ARG A 76 -4.39 -5.35 10.99
N ASN A 77 -3.18 -5.00 10.59
CA ASN A 77 -2.87 -3.75 9.89
C ASN A 77 -1.74 -3.95 8.89
N ARG A 78 -1.70 -3.06 7.90
CA ARG A 78 -0.68 -2.99 6.86
C ARG A 78 -0.23 -1.55 6.66
N TYR A 79 0.98 -1.40 6.12
CA TYR A 79 1.56 -0.12 5.70
C TYR A 79 1.89 -0.20 4.20
N PRO A 80 0.95 0.14 3.32
CA PRO A 80 1.19 0.11 1.88
C PRO A 80 2.27 1.12 1.46
N ASP A 81 2.96 0.82 0.36
CA ASP A 81 3.97 1.73 -0.21
C ASP A 81 3.34 3.01 -0.75
N LEU A 82 2.12 2.90 -1.30
CA LEU A 82 1.33 4.04 -1.74
C LEU A 82 -0.16 3.76 -1.61
N THR A 83 -0.91 4.78 -1.19
CA THR A 83 -2.37 4.73 -1.09
C THR A 83 -3.00 5.97 -1.69
N ILE A 84 -4.03 5.78 -2.53
CA ILE A 84 -4.83 6.88 -3.06
C ILE A 84 -6.16 6.94 -2.31
N LEU A 85 -6.34 8.07 -1.64
CA LEU A 85 -7.45 8.34 -0.75
C LEU A 85 -8.72 8.77 -1.51
N ARG A 86 -9.88 8.55 -0.89
CA ARG A 86 -11.11 9.28 -1.20
C ARG A 86 -11.05 10.68 -0.59
N GLU A 87 -11.89 11.59 -1.03
CA GLU A 87 -11.92 12.97 -0.50
C GLU A 87 -12.25 13.01 0.99
N GLU A 88 -13.19 12.18 1.42
CA GLU A 88 -13.60 12.08 2.82
C GLU A 88 -12.46 11.66 3.77
N HIS A 89 -11.45 10.96 3.27
CA HIS A 89 -10.30 10.58 4.08
C HIS A 89 -9.44 11.77 4.53
N ILE A 90 -9.46 12.89 3.80
CA ILE A 90 -8.64 14.06 4.12
C ILE A 90 -8.97 14.54 5.55
N GLU A 91 -10.25 14.66 5.88
CA GLU A 91 -10.70 15.06 7.22
C GLU A 91 -10.58 13.92 8.24
N LEU A 92 -10.95 12.70 7.86
CA LEU A 92 -10.94 11.53 8.73
C LEU A 92 -9.54 11.20 9.26
N LEU A 93 -8.51 11.45 8.45
CA LEU A 93 -7.10 11.15 8.79
C LEU A 93 -6.35 12.33 9.42
N ALA A 94 -6.99 13.46 9.64
CA ALA A 94 -6.34 14.68 10.16
C ALA A 94 -5.65 14.48 11.52
N LYS A 95 -6.16 13.58 12.37
CA LYS A 95 -5.60 13.32 13.72
C LYS A 95 -4.68 12.10 13.76
N ARG A 96 -4.97 11.08 12.97
CA ARG A 96 -4.19 9.85 12.88
C ARG A 96 -4.24 9.33 11.45
N ASN A 97 -3.07 8.98 10.93
CA ASN A 97 -2.93 8.48 9.55
C ASN A 97 -3.26 6.98 9.46
N THR A 98 -4.46 6.60 9.95
CA THR A 98 -4.95 5.21 10.00
C THR A 98 -6.33 5.13 9.37
N ILE A 99 -6.50 4.37 8.30
CA ILE A 99 -7.82 4.00 7.75
C ILE A 99 -8.32 2.80 8.54
N ARG A 100 -9.52 2.95 9.13
CA ARG A 100 -10.19 1.92 9.92
C ARG A 100 -11.15 1.12 9.04
N LEU A 101 -11.44 -0.14 9.43
CA LEU A 101 -12.47 -0.98 8.77
C LEU A 101 -13.87 -0.34 8.78
N THR A 102 -14.11 0.60 9.70
CA THR A 102 -15.37 1.37 9.78
C THR A 102 -15.42 2.57 8.84
N MET A 103 -14.31 2.91 8.18
CA MET A 103 -14.21 3.98 7.20
C MET A 103 -14.42 3.41 5.78
N PRO A 104 -14.77 4.24 4.79
CA PRO A 104 -14.74 3.81 3.39
C PRO A 104 -13.33 3.29 3.02
N PRO A 105 -13.21 2.23 2.19
CA PRO A 105 -11.90 1.78 1.73
C PRO A 105 -11.25 2.82 0.81
N PRO A 106 -9.90 2.90 0.73
CA PRO A 106 -9.22 3.77 -0.23
C PRO A 106 -9.52 3.33 -1.68
N LEU A 107 -9.24 4.22 -2.64
CA LEU A 107 -9.47 3.94 -4.06
C LEU A 107 -8.47 2.95 -4.64
N LEU A 108 -7.20 3.13 -4.28
CA LEU A 108 -6.07 2.33 -4.79
C LEU A 108 -5.06 2.11 -3.68
N VAL A 109 -4.53 0.91 -3.63
CA VAL A 109 -3.33 0.56 -2.87
C VAL A 109 -2.25 0.03 -3.83
N VAL A 110 -1.01 0.42 -3.61
CA VAL A 110 0.15 -0.05 -4.37
C VAL A 110 1.17 -0.67 -3.43
N GLU A 111 1.69 -1.82 -3.83
CA GLU A 111 2.81 -2.49 -3.18
C GLU A 111 3.95 -2.70 -4.18
N VAL A 112 5.17 -2.36 -3.77
CA VAL A 112 6.40 -2.63 -4.51
C VAL A 112 7.06 -3.86 -3.91
N VAL A 113 7.09 -4.94 -4.67
CA VAL A 113 7.53 -6.25 -4.17
C VAL A 113 9.00 -6.21 -3.77
N SER A 114 9.28 -6.55 -2.51
CA SER A 114 10.63 -6.71 -2.01
C SER A 114 11.22 -8.06 -2.46
N PRO A 115 12.55 -8.17 -2.65
CA PRO A 115 13.19 -9.42 -3.06
C PRO A 115 12.92 -10.57 -2.09
N GLY A 116 12.68 -11.76 -2.62
CA GLY A 116 12.48 -13.01 -1.87
C GLY A 116 11.11 -13.63 -2.05
N GLU A 117 11.05 -14.95 -1.94
CA GLU A 117 9.81 -15.71 -2.17
C GLU A 117 8.75 -15.43 -1.10
N LEU A 118 9.16 -15.26 0.16
CA LEU A 118 8.24 -14.95 1.27
C LEU A 118 7.56 -13.59 1.05
N GLN A 119 8.32 -12.58 0.66
CA GLN A 119 7.83 -11.23 0.37
C GLN A 119 6.89 -11.26 -0.84
N ARG A 120 7.26 -11.99 -1.89
CA ARG A 120 6.41 -12.18 -3.07
C ARG A 120 5.07 -12.83 -2.69
N ASN A 121 5.09 -13.93 -1.92
CA ASN A 121 3.86 -14.58 -1.47
C ASN A 121 3.00 -13.66 -0.58
N ARG A 122 3.64 -12.84 0.25
CA ARG A 122 2.94 -11.84 1.07
C ARG A 122 2.14 -10.88 0.20
N ASP A 123 2.77 -10.28 -0.83
CA ASP A 123 2.15 -9.24 -1.65
C ASP A 123 1.15 -9.82 -2.66
N TYR A 124 1.48 -10.95 -3.29
CA TYR A 124 0.60 -11.58 -4.31
C TYR A 124 -0.55 -12.38 -3.73
N ILE A 125 -0.47 -12.85 -2.47
CA ILE A 125 -1.47 -13.72 -1.86
C ILE A 125 -2.07 -13.08 -0.61
N ALA A 126 -1.28 -12.88 0.46
CA ALA A 126 -1.82 -12.47 1.76
C ALA A 126 -2.42 -11.06 1.72
N LYS A 127 -1.66 -10.06 1.24
CA LYS A 127 -2.15 -8.67 1.11
C LYS A 127 -3.29 -8.58 0.09
N ARG A 128 -3.18 -9.31 -1.04
CA ARG A 128 -4.25 -9.35 -2.05
C ARG A 128 -5.59 -9.78 -1.42
N THR A 129 -5.59 -10.84 -0.63
CA THR A 129 -6.81 -11.31 0.05
C THR A 129 -7.31 -10.26 1.05
N GLN A 130 -6.43 -9.71 1.89
CA GLN A 130 -6.81 -8.71 2.89
C GLN A 130 -7.37 -7.44 2.25
N TYR A 131 -6.76 -6.93 1.17
CA TYR A 131 -7.23 -5.74 0.46
C TYR A 131 -8.54 -5.97 -0.27
N GLN A 132 -8.73 -7.17 -0.82
CA GLN A 132 -9.99 -7.62 -1.38
C GLN A 132 -11.11 -7.60 -0.33
N ASP A 133 -10.87 -8.20 0.83
CA ASP A 133 -11.84 -8.28 1.93
C ASP A 133 -12.16 -6.92 2.55
N CYS A 134 -11.24 -5.95 2.45
CA CYS A 134 -11.45 -4.56 2.82
C CYS A 134 -12.25 -3.78 1.77
N GLY A 135 -12.49 -4.33 0.59
CA GLY A 135 -13.25 -3.65 -0.47
C GLY A 135 -12.48 -2.57 -1.22
N ILE A 136 -11.14 -2.64 -1.26
CA ILE A 136 -10.30 -1.67 -1.98
C ILE A 136 -10.52 -1.84 -3.48
N SER A 137 -10.91 -0.76 -4.17
CA SER A 137 -11.38 -0.83 -5.56
C SER A 137 -10.30 -1.29 -6.55
N GLU A 138 -9.05 -0.89 -6.31
CA GLU A 138 -7.92 -1.23 -7.19
C GLU A 138 -6.67 -1.56 -6.38
N TYR A 139 -5.91 -2.57 -6.79
CA TYR A 139 -4.66 -2.97 -6.16
C TYR A 139 -3.58 -3.18 -7.21
N TRP A 140 -2.44 -2.50 -7.06
CA TRP A 140 -1.28 -2.66 -7.94
C TRP A 140 -0.17 -3.40 -7.23
N ILE A 141 0.39 -4.39 -7.91
CA ILE A 141 1.59 -5.11 -7.51
C ILE A 141 2.70 -4.77 -8.49
N ILE A 142 3.72 -4.06 -8.02
CA ILE A 142 4.87 -3.64 -8.82
C ILE A 142 6.04 -4.54 -8.47
N ASP A 143 6.48 -5.33 -9.43
CA ASP A 143 7.61 -6.25 -9.23
C ASP A 143 8.87 -5.72 -9.96
N PRO A 144 9.84 -5.13 -9.22
CA PRO A 144 11.06 -4.60 -9.83
C PRO A 144 11.95 -5.68 -10.47
N ASN A 145 11.87 -6.93 -10.01
CA ASN A 145 12.70 -8.02 -10.53
C ASN A 145 12.28 -8.44 -11.93
N THR A 146 10.98 -8.47 -12.19
CA THR A 146 10.41 -8.80 -13.50
C THR A 146 10.10 -7.57 -14.34
N GLN A 147 10.19 -6.38 -13.75
CA GLN A 147 9.78 -5.10 -14.32
C GLN A 147 8.34 -5.13 -14.83
N THR A 148 7.45 -5.73 -14.05
CA THR A 148 6.03 -5.88 -14.37
C THR A 148 5.16 -5.16 -13.34
N ILE A 149 4.01 -4.69 -13.80
CA ILE A 149 2.97 -4.04 -12.99
C ILE A 149 1.68 -4.81 -13.21
N LEU A 150 1.23 -5.51 -12.18
CA LEU A 150 -0.04 -6.20 -12.18
C LEU A 150 -1.10 -5.26 -11.58
N VAL A 151 -2.14 -4.97 -12.36
CA VAL A 151 -3.30 -4.18 -11.94
C VAL A 151 -4.47 -5.11 -11.68
N LEU A 152 -5.00 -5.05 -10.47
CA LEU A 152 -6.16 -5.83 -10.02
C LEU A 152 -7.33 -4.87 -9.77
N GLU A 153 -8.49 -5.21 -10.27
CA GLU A 153 -9.75 -4.50 -10.06
C GLU A 153 -10.71 -5.34 -9.22
N LEU A 154 -11.34 -4.73 -8.23
CA LEU A 154 -12.36 -5.39 -7.42
C LEU A 154 -13.69 -5.39 -8.18
N ARG A 155 -14.14 -6.60 -8.59
CA ARG A 155 -15.43 -6.83 -9.22
C ARG A 155 -16.20 -7.88 -8.43
N GLU A 156 -17.42 -7.58 -8.04
CA GLU A 156 -18.28 -8.50 -7.28
C GLU A 156 -17.55 -9.11 -6.05
N SER A 157 -16.80 -8.26 -5.33
CA SER A 157 -16.00 -8.63 -4.15
C SER A 157 -14.82 -9.57 -4.42
N ILE A 158 -14.37 -9.72 -5.66
CA ILE A 158 -13.22 -10.52 -6.04
C ILE A 158 -12.27 -9.70 -6.90
N TYR A 159 -10.95 -9.76 -6.61
CA TYR A 159 -9.94 -9.16 -7.48
C TYR A 159 -9.78 -9.95 -8.77
N THR A 160 -10.07 -9.28 -9.89
CA THR A 160 -9.80 -9.76 -11.25
C THR A 160 -8.63 -8.96 -11.85
N GLU A 161 -7.85 -9.61 -12.68
CA GLU A 161 -6.76 -8.95 -13.39
C GLU A 161 -7.32 -7.99 -14.45
N ALA A 162 -7.03 -6.69 -14.29
CA ALA A 162 -7.31 -5.69 -15.32
C ALA A 162 -6.21 -5.67 -16.39
N GLY A 163 -4.98 -6.01 -16.01
CA GLY A 163 -3.85 -6.19 -16.92
C GLY A 163 -2.53 -6.38 -16.19
N SER A 164 -1.54 -6.89 -16.93
CA SER A 164 -0.15 -6.98 -16.52
C SER A 164 0.71 -6.26 -17.55
N PHE A 165 1.47 -5.24 -17.13
CA PHE A 165 2.14 -4.29 -18.02
C PHE A 165 3.64 -4.32 -17.81
N SER A 166 4.41 -4.20 -18.91
CA SER A 166 5.87 -4.16 -18.91
C SER A 166 6.41 -3.20 -19.97
N GLY A 167 7.66 -2.80 -19.87
CA GLY A 167 8.32 -1.97 -20.87
C GLY A 167 7.51 -0.71 -21.24
N LYS A 168 7.24 -0.50 -22.54
CA LYS A 168 6.51 0.67 -23.06
C LYS A 168 4.98 0.49 -23.07
N GLU A 169 4.47 -0.59 -22.53
CA GLU A 169 3.03 -0.80 -22.43
C GLU A 169 2.40 0.24 -21.51
N GLN A 170 1.28 0.79 -21.98
CA GLN A 170 0.48 1.75 -21.20
C GLN A 170 -0.28 1.03 -20.11
N ILE A 171 -0.14 1.51 -18.88
CA ILE A 171 -0.90 0.98 -17.76
C ILE A 171 -2.35 1.41 -17.89
N VAL A 172 -3.26 0.45 -17.81
CA VAL A 172 -4.70 0.68 -17.81
C VAL A 172 -5.18 0.58 -16.36
N SER A 173 -5.57 1.73 -15.79
CA SER A 173 -6.20 1.81 -14.47
C SER A 173 -7.70 1.94 -14.62
N PRO A 174 -8.50 1.02 -14.06
CA PRO A 174 -9.96 1.15 -14.03
C PRO A 174 -10.45 2.40 -13.29
N GLN A 175 -9.76 2.81 -12.23
CA GLN A 175 -10.13 3.97 -11.40
C GLN A 175 -9.62 5.31 -11.97
N PHE A 176 -8.49 5.31 -12.67
CA PHE A 176 -7.82 6.54 -13.14
C PHE A 176 -7.62 6.50 -14.64
N LYS A 177 -8.70 6.62 -15.41
CA LYS A 177 -8.71 6.50 -16.87
C LYS A 177 -7.88 7.58 -17.58
N GLU A 178 -7.66 8.72 -16.93
CA GLU A 178 -6.82 9.81 -17.44
C GLU A 178 -5.33 9.55 -17.23
N LEU A 179 -4.97 8.49 -16.51
CA LEU A 179 -3.58 8.17 -16.24
C LEU A 179 -2.86 7.78 -17.55
N ASN A 180 -1.91 8.62 -17.95
CA ASN A 180 -1.07 8.37 -19.11
C ASN A 180 0.33 7.99 -18.64
N LEU A 181 0.53 6.72 -18.32
CA LEU A 181 1.74 6.20 -17.71
C LEU A 181 2.11 4.84 -18.29
N THR A 182 3.38 4.67 -18.69
CA THR A 182 3.90 3.37 -19.11
C THR A 182 4.64 2.67 -17.98
N ALA A 183 4.74 1.33 -18.04
CA ALA A 183 5.48 0.58 -17.04
C ALA A 183 6.96 1.02 -16.98
N ALA A 184 7.62 1.29 -18.10
CA ALA A 184 8.99 1.77 -18.15
C ALA A 184 9.20 3.07 -17.36
N GLN A 185 8.25 4.00 -17.39
CA GLN A 185 8.35 5.28 -16.68
C GLN A 185 8.36 5.11 -15.16
N ILE A 186 7.86 4.01 -14.63
CA ILE A 186 7.90 3.69 -13.20
C ILE A 186 9.27 3.15 -12.81
N PHE A 187 9.87 2.30 -13.64
CA PHE A 187 11.14 1.64 -13.31
C PHE A 187 12.38 2.47 -13.67
N THR A 188 12.30 3.30 -14.72
CA THR A 188 13.46 4.06 -15.22
C THR A 188 13.67 5.36 -14.45
N SER A 189 14.91 5.66 -14.07
CA SER A 189 15.27 6.98 -13.52
C SER A 189 15.15 8.05 -14.62
N THR A 190 14.49 9.16 -14.34
CA THR A 190 14.21 10.27 -15.28
C THR A 190 15.47 11.03 -15.75
N ASN A 191 16.68 10.54 -15.46
CA ASN A 191 17.96 11.20 -15.76
C ASN A 191 18.61 10.78 -17.09
N GLN A 192 17.85 10.26 -18.04
CA GLN A 192 18.38 10.01 -19.39
C GLN A 192 17.49 10.67 -20.45
N GLU A 193 17.37 11.99 -20.41
CA GLU A 193 17.09 12.86 -21.57
C GLU A 193 17.00 14.32 -21.09
N ILE A 194 18.17 14.95 -20.92
CA ILE A 194 18.33 16.40 -21.04
C ILE A 194 19.32 16.61 -22.20
#